data_b795d8f60ef2de83cf96d21442a1b28c
#
_entry.id   b795d8f60ef2de83cf96d21442a1b28c
#
_cell.length_a   1.000
_cell.length_b   1.000
_cell.length_c   1.000
_cell.angle_alpha   90.00
_cell.angle_beta   90.00
_cell.angle_gamma   90.00
#
_symmetry.space_group_name_H-M   'P 1'
#
loop_
_entity.id
_entity.type
_entity.pdbx_description
1 polymer ?
#
loop_
_entity_poly.entity_id
_entity_poly.type
_entity_poly.pdbx_seq_one_letter_code
_entity_poly.pdbx_strand_id
1 'polypeptide(L)'
;MLIDGVEVRASRRVVGTVVALGDSITDTAATTGNANLRWPDALARRLAARHGPTLSVANGGLGGDRLLAPREGEPYFGVPALARLERDVFAQIGVRGVIVFIGVNDIGFNATADELVAGYQQVIAQTHAQGLWVSGATITPFGGSFLDTPEREAVRQAVNTWILASGAFDAVFDFATALADPADPSRLAASYDSGDGLHPNDAGCQALADAVDLEALLR
;
A
#
# COMPACT_ATOMS: atom_id res chain seq x y z
N MET A 1 1.78 25.51 9.87
CA MET A 1 2.04 25.24 8.44
C MET A 1 2.49 23.79 8.37
N LEU A 2 1.76 22.95 7.69
CA LEU A 2 2.14 21.56 7.45
C LEU A 2 2.79 21.51 6.07
N ILE A 3 3.92 20.84 5.96
CA ILE A 3 4.57 20.53 4.69
C ILE A 3 4.20 19.08 4.36
N ASP A 4 3.50 18.88 3.27
CA ASP A 4 3.04 17.56 2.79
C ASP A 4 3.92 16.97 1.69
N GLY A 5 4.78 17.78 1.10
CA GLY A 5 5.72 17.34 0.09
C GLY A 5 6.84 18.33 -0.17
N VAL A 6 7.94 17.84 -0.71
CA VAL A 6 9.07 18.65 -1.19
C VAL A 6 9.40 18.23 -2.61
N GLU A 7 9.25 19.15 -3.54
CA GLU A 7 9.66 18.95 -4.92
C GLU A 7 11.11 19.41 -5.12
N VAL A 8 11.88 18.58 -5.77
CA VAL A 8 13.29 18.88 -6.06
C VAL A 8 13.58 18.72 -7.55
N ARG A 9 14.54 19.49 -8.05
CA ARG A 9 15.04 19.28 -9.38
C ARG A 9 15.77 17.94 -9.44
N ALA A 10 15.16 16.97 -10.11
CA ALA A 10 15.69 15.61 -10.18
C ALA A 10 17.05 15.56 -10.92
N SER A 11 17.90 14.64 -10.51
CA SER A 11 19.08 14.25 -11.28
C SER A 11 18.65 13.48 -12.54
N ARG A 12 19.53 13.34 -13.54
CA ARG A 12 19.24 12.55 -14.77
C ARG A 12 18.97 11.07 -14.50
N ARG A 13 19.24 10.56 -13.29
CA ARG A 13 18.98 9.17 -12.88
C ARG A 13 17.54 8.95 -12.43
N VAL A 14 16.86 9.99 -11.97
CA VAL A 14 15.44 9.88 -11.56
C VAL A 14 14.58 10.00 -12.80
N VAL A 15 13.83 8.96 -13.11
CA VAL A 15 12.96 8.86 -14.28
C VAL A 15 11.50 9.19 -13.99
N GLY A 16 11.14 9.37 -12.73
CA GLY A 16 9.81 9.73 -12.32
C GLY A 16 9.55 9.42 -10.84
N THR A 17 8.26 9.33 -10.51
CA THR A 17 7.75 9.08 -9.15
C THR A 17 6.81 7.89 -9.17
N VAL A 18 6.94 6.98 -8.21
CA VAL A 18 5.93 6.01 -7.85
C VAL A 18 5.19 6.47 -6.60
N VAL A 19 3.87 6.37 -6.60
CA VAL A 19 3.05 6.67 -5.43
C VAL A 19 2.73 5.38 -4.70
N ALA A 20 2.96 5.34 -3.39
CA ALA A 20 2.49 4.28 -2.51
C ALA A 20 1.11 4.69 -1.96
N LEU A 21 0.03 4.27 -2.60
CA LEU A 21 -1.34 4.54 -2.18
C LEU A 21 -1.77 3.51 -1.14
N GLY A 22 -2.17 3.97 0.05
CA GLY A 22 -2.52 3.05 1.13
C GLY A 22 -3.21 3.71 2.32
N ASP A 23 -3.29 2.94 3.38
CA ASP A 23 -3.88 3.31 4.65
C ASP A 23 -2.82 3.49 5.76
N SER A 24 -3.18 3.17 7.04
CA SER A 24 -2.26 3.26 8.17
C SER A 24 -1.05 2.35 8.06
N ILE A 25 -1.11 1.25 7.31
CA ILE A 25 0.04 0.35 7.11
C ILE A 25 1.07 1.00 6.17
N THR A 26 0.65 1.91 5.31
CA THR A 26 1.52 2.69 4.43
C THR A 26 1.99 3.99 5.09
N ASP A 27 1.09 4.71 5.78
CA ASP A 27 1.43 5.91 6.55
C ASP A 27 2.22 5.59 7.83
N THR A 28 2.01 4.49 8.39
CA THR A 28 2.39 3.85 9.65
C THR A 28 2.74 4.75 10.84
N ALA A 29 1.85 4.73 11.84
CA ALA A 29 2.14 5.26 13.17
C ALA A 29 2.96 4.28 14.05
N ALA A 30 3.16 3.03 13.60
CA ALA A 30 3.79 1.95 14.38
C ALA A 30 5.31 1.84 14.18
N THR A 31 5.91 2.66 13.32
CA THR A 31 7.35 2.73 13.15
C THR A 31 7.99 3.73 14.12
N THR A 32 9.31 3.57 14.34
CA THR A 32 10.08 4.49 15.19
C THR A 32 9.92 5.94 14.71
N GLY A 33 9.45 6.79 15.60
CA GLY A 33 9.14 8.20 15.30
C GLY A 33 10.37 8.94 14.77
N ASN A 34 10.19 9.75 13.71
CA ASN A 34 11.22 10.56 13.05
C ASN A 34 12.40 9.78 12.43
N ALA A 35 12.32 8.45 12.34
CA ALA A 35 13.39 7.62 11.79
C ALA A 35 13.23 7.33 10.29
N ASN A 36 12.10 7.72 9.66
CA ASN A 36 11.78 7.44 8.25
C ASN A 36 11.92 5.95 7.91
N LEU A 37 11.23 5.11 8.69
CA LEU A 37 11.28 3.64 8.57
C LEU A 37 9.97 3.03 8.03
N ARG A 38 9.07 3.83 7.47
CA ARG A 38 7.91 3.33 6.74
C ARG A 38 8.35 2.52 5.53
N TRP A 39 7.53 1.59 5.06
CA TRP A 39 7.91 0.79 3.91
C TRP A 39 8.18 1.63 2.63
N PRO A 40 7.46 2.75 2.34
CA PRO A 40 7.83 3.61 1.21
C PRO A 40 9.19 4.28 1.39
N ASP A 41 9.60 4.62 2.63
CA ASP A 41 10.94 5.16 2.91
C ASP A 41 12.04 4.10 2.65
N ALA A 42 11.77 2.84 3.06
CA ALA A 42 12.67 1.72 2.80
C ALA A 42 12.78 1.42 1.31
N LEU A 43 11.66 1.45 0.58
CA LEU A 43 11.63 1.32 -0.89
C LEU A 43 12.44 2.43 -1.57
N ALA A 44 12.29 3.68 -1.12
CA ALA A 44 13.05 4.80 -1.65
C ALA A 44 14.57 4.60 -1.46
N ARG A 45 15.00 4.09 -0.30
CA ARG A 45 16.41 3.75 -0.05
C ARG A 45 16.91 2.64 -0.99
N ARG A 46 16.11 1.59 -1.22
CA ARG A 46 16.44 0.50 -2.15
C ARG A 46 16.59 1.00 -3.58
N LEU A 47 15.67 1.86 -4.04
CA LEU A 47 15.74 2.49 -5.36
C LEU A 47 16.98 3.39 -5.47
N ALA A 48 17.26 4.21 -4.47
CA ALA A 48 18.41 5.11 -4.46
C ALA A 48 19.77 4.37 -4.47
N ALA A 49 19.81 3.16 -3.91
CA ALA A 49 21.01 2.32 -3.90
C ALA A 49 21.30 1.67 -5.27
N ARG A 50 20.36 1.72 -6.21
CA ARG A 50 20.57 1.16 -7.56
C ARG A 50 21.54 2.00 -8.39
N HIS A 51 22.23 1.32 -9.30
CA HIS A 51 22.97 1.97 -10.38
C HIS A 51 22.07 2.06 -11.64
N GLY A 52 21.93 3.26 -12.21
CA GLY A 52 21.10 3.50 -13.40
C GLY A 52 19.78 4.20 -13.09
N PRO A 53 18.76 4.07 -13.95
CA PRO A 53 17.46 4.70 -13.76
C PRO A 53 16.80 4.31 -12.44
N THR A 54 16.18 5.28 -11.77
CA THR A 54 15.48 5.08 -10.50
C THR A 54 14.22 5.95 -10.43
N LEU A 55 13.37 5.68 -9.46
CA LEU A 55 12.16 6.43 -9.15
C LEU A 55 12.30 7.11 -7.78
N SER A 56 11.68 8.25 -7.60
CA SER A 56 11.32 8.74 -6.26
C SER A 56 10.07 8.02 -5.78
N VAL A 57 9.87 7.98 -4.47
CA VAL A 57 8.68 7.37 -3.84
C VAL A 57 7.92 8.46 -3.12
N ALA A 58 6.65 8.64 -3.45
CA ALA A 58 5.72 9.50 -2.73
C ALA A 58 4.84 8.61 -1.83
N ASN A 59 4.79 8.92 -0.54
CA ASN A 59 3.91 8.23 0.39
C ASN A 59 2.51 8.86 0.34
N GLY A 60 1.55 8.14 -0.23
CA GLY A 60 0.12 8.47 -0.30
C GLY A 60 -0.71 7.68 0.71
N GLY A 61 -0.09 7.18 1.80
CA GLY A 61 -0.80 6.55 2.92
C GLY A 61 -1.60 7.56 3.73
N LEU A 62 -2.77 7.16 4.17
CA LEU A 62 -3.63 7.94 5.06
C LEU A 62 -4.19 7.02 6.14
N GLY A 63 -3.83 7.29 7.40
CA GLY A 63 -4.23 6.45 8.53
C GLY A 63 -5.74 6.23 8.59
N GLY A 64 -6.17 4.97 8.65
CA GLY A 64 -7.58 4.60 8.72
C GLY A 64 -8.37 4.72 7.41
N ASP A 65 -7.74 5.10 6.31
CA ASP A 65 -8.42 5.27 5.02
C ASP A 65 -8.98 3.96 4.47
N ARG A 66 -10.01 4.09 3.67
CA ARG A 66 -10.72 3.02 2.99
C ARG A 66 -10.62 3.21 1.47
N LEU A 67 -10.69 2.12 0.73
CA LEU A 67 -10.74 2.16 -0.74
C LEU A 67 -12.07 2.74 -1.24
N LEU A 68 -13.20 2.28 -0.66
CA LEU A 68 -14.53 2.38 -1.26
C LEU A 68 -15.36 3.56 -0.75
N ALA A 69 -15.30 3.84 0.54
CA ALA A 69 -16.21 4.79 1.17
C ALA A 69 -15.52 5.52 2.34
N PRO A 70 -15.91 6.76 2.65
CA PRO A 70 -15.40 7.46 3.82
C PRO A 70 -15.92 6.76 5.10
N ARG A 71 -15.28 7.08 6.23
CA ARG A 71 -15.82 6.70 7.54
C ARG A 71 -16.89 7.70 7.93
N GLU A 72 -18.13 7.23 8.03
CA GLU A 72 -19.26 8.09 8.41
C GLU A 72 -19.06 8.63 9.83
N GLY A 73 -19.26 9.93 10.00
CA GLY A 73 -19.05 10.62 11.30
C GLY A 73 -17.58 10.86 11.68
N GLU A 74 -16.61 10.41 10.89
CA GLU A 74 -15.18 10.48 11.17
C GLU A 74 -14.39 11.15 10.03
N PRO A 75 -14.68 12.43 9.68
CA PRO A 75 -14.10 13.10 8.50
C PRO A 75 -12.56 13.27 8.57
N TYR A 76 -11.96 13.10 9.73
CA TYR A 76 -10.51 13.18 9.91
C TYR A 76 -9.75 11.98 9.31
N PHE A 77 -10.43 10.89 8.95
CA PHE A 77 -9.85 9.80 8.16
C PHE A 77 -9.87 10.06 6.65
N GLY A 78 -10.38 11.22 6.25
CA GLY A 78 -10.36 11.68 4.87
C GLY A 78 -11.43 11.08 3.98
N VAL A 79 -11.32 11.38 2.68
CA VAL A 79 -12.15 10.77 1.63
C VAL A 79 -11.52 9.46 1.17
N PRO A 80 -12.31 8.49 0.66
CA PRO A 80 -11.77 7.19 0.27
C PRO A 80 -10.75 7.29 -0.86
N ALA A 81 -9.85 6.30 -0.95
CA ALA A 81 -8.76 6.30 -1.92
C ALA A 81 -9.25 6.50 -3.36
N LEU A 82 -10.38 5.90 -3.75
CA LEU A 82 -10.99 6.12 -5.06
C LEU A 82 -11.32 7.59 -5.36
N ALA A 83 -11.71 8.36 -4.35
CA ALA A 83 -12.07 9.77 -4.52
C ALA A 83 -10.86 10.71 -4.49
N ARG A 84 -9.68 10.24 -4.05
CA ARG A 84 -8.46 11.05 -3.94
C ARG A 84 -7.38 10.70 -4.97
N LEU A 85 -7.64 9.79 -5.92
CA LEU A 85 -6.68 9.38 -6.95
C LEU A 85 -6.14 10.57 -7.74
N GLU A 86 -7.00 11.50 -8.17
CA GLU A 86 -6.58 12.68 -8.92
C GLU A 86 -5.60 13.53 -8.12
N ARG A 87 -5.93 13.84 -6.87
CA ARG A 87 -5.12 14.71 -6.00
C ARG A 87 -3.83 14.03 -5.56
N ASP A 88 -3.90 12.77 -5.10
CA ASP A 88 -2.83 12.13 -4.35
C ASP A 88 -1.94 11.24 -5.23
N VAL A 89 -2.42 10.88 -6.43
CA VAL A 89 -1.67 10.04 -7.38
C VAL A 89 -1.38 10.79 -8.67
N PHE A 90 -2.43 11.20 -9.41
CA PHE A 90 -2.24 11.67 -10.78
C PHE A 90 -1.65 13.09 -10.85
N ALA A 91 -1.90 13.93 -9.86
CA ALA A 91 -1.32 15.27 -9.76
C ALA A 91 0.15 15.28 -9.27
N GLN A 92 0.72 14.12 -8.88
CA GLN A 92 2.11 14.07 -8.42
C GLN A 92 3.08 14.31 -9.59
N ILE A 93 4.06 15.18 -9.36
CA ILE A 93 5.02 15.57 -10.41
C ILE A 93 5.84 14.37 -10.87
N GLY A 94 5.80 14.11 -12.18
CA GLY A 94 6.54 13.03 -12.78
C GLY A 94 6.06 11.64 -12.41
N VAL A 95 4.80 11.51 -11.98
CA VAL A 95 4.23 10.19 -11.66
C VAL A 95 4.35 9.25 -12.87
N ARG A 96 4.74 8.01 -12.60
CA ARG A 96 4.85 6.92 -13.57
C ARG A 96 3.88 5.80 -13.28
N GLY A 97 3.52 5.65 -12.00
CA GLY A 97 2.58 4.64 -11.57
C GLY A 97 2.33 4.65 -10.09
N VAL A 98 1.51 3.70 -9.66
CA VAL A 98 1.06 3.58 -8.27
C VAL A 98 1.17 2.14 -7.78
N ILE A 99 1.56 1.97 -6.53
CA ILE A 99 1.43 0.71 -5.77
C ILE A 99 0.19 0.87 -4.89
N VAL A 100 -0.79 0.01 -5.09
CA VAL A 100 -2.06 0.01 -4.36
C VAL A 100 -1.98 -1.01 -3.23
N PHE A 101 -1.94 -0.51 -1.99
CA PHE A 101 -1.90 -1.33 -0.78
C PHE A 101 -2.90 -0.78 0.24
N ILE A 102 -4.16 -1.13 0.07
CA ILE A 102 -5.31 -0.63 0.85
C ILE A 102 -6.43 -1.68 0.81
N GLY A 103 -7.35 -1.63 1.76
CA GLY A 103 -8.54 -2.50 1.80
C GLY A 103 -8.78 -3.15 3.16
N VAL A 104 -7.79 -3.20 4.04
CA VAL A 104 -7.96 -3.80 5.37
C VAL A 104 -9.04 -3.09 6.19
N ASN A 105 -9.14 -1.76 6.08
CA ASN A 105 -10.20 -1.00 6.74
C ASN A 105 -11.57 -1.25 6.11
N ASP A 106 -11.66 -1.44 4.80
CA ASP A 106 -12.93 -1.81 4.15
C ASP A 106 -13.43 -3.14 4.68
N ILE A 107 -12.55 -4.14 4.81
CA ILE A 107 -12.86 -5.43 5.46
C ILE A 107 -13.34 -5.20 6.89
N GLY A 108 -12.67 -4.33 7.65
CA GLY A 108 -13.06 -3.95 9.00
C GLY A 108 -14.48 -3.35 9.09
N PHE A 109 -14.92 -2.69 8.03
CA PHE A 109 -16.28 -2.16 7.85
C PHE A 109 -17.20 -3.09 7.06
N ASN A 110 -16.86 -4.38 6.99
CA ASN A 110 -17.64 -5.47 6.42
C ASN A 110 -17.88 -5.36 4.90
N ALA A 111 -16.95 -4.75 4.17
CA ALA A 111 -16.96 -4.83 2.71
C ALA A 111 -16.75 -6.29 2.27
N THR A 112 -17.45 -6.68 1.24
CA THR A 112 -17.30 -7.99 0.59
C THR A 112 -16.08 -8.04 -0.30
N ALA A 113 -15.63 -9.24 -0.66
CA ALA A 113 -14.54 -9.41 -1.62
C ALA A 113 -14.91 -8.83 -3.00
N ASP A 114 -16.15 -9.01 -3.45
CA ASP A 114 -16.61 -8.50 -4.75
C ASP A 114 -16.62 -6.96 -4.79
N GLU A 115 -17.00 -6.29 -3.70
CA GLU A 115 -16.96 -4.83 -3.61
C GLU A 115 -15.51 -4.32 -3.67
N LEU A 116 -14.58 -4.96 -2.95
CA LEU A 116 -13.16 -4.61 -3.00
C LEU A 116 -12.57 -4.84 -4.39
N VAL A 117 -12.87 -5.97 -5.02
CA VAL A 117 -12.43 -6.27 -6.39
C VAL A 117 -12.97 -5.22 -7.37
N ALA A 118 -14.23 -4.84 -7.28
CA ALA A 118 -14.80 -3.78 -8.11
C ALA A 118 -14.09 -2.42 -7.86
N GLY A 119 -13.73 -2.12 -6.62
CA GLY A 119 -12.95 -0.94 -6.26
C GLY A 119 -11.55 -0.95 -6.89
N TYR A 120 -10.83 -2.06 -6.81
CA TYR A 120 -9.52 -2.21 -7.44
C TYR A 120 -9.60 -2.07 -8.96
N GLN A 121 -10.61 -2.68 -9.60
CA GLN A 121 -10.82 -2.54 -11.04
C GLN A 121 -11.03 -1.07 -11.45
N GLN A 122 -11.72 -0.27 -10.62
CA GLN A 122 -11.85 1.18 -10.86
C GLN A 122 -10.52 1.91 -10.73
N VAL A 123 -9.70 1.60 -9.70
CA VAL A 123 -8.34 2.18 -9.57
C VAL A 123 -7.51 1.84 -10.80
N ILE A 124 -7.51 0.58 -11.23
CA ILE A 124 -6.76 0.11 -12.39
C ILE A 124 -7.19 0.87 -13.65
N ALA A 125 -8.50 0.91 -13.92
CA ALA A 125 -9.04 1.57 -15.11
C ALA A 125 -8.70 3.07 -15.13
N GLN A 126 -8.83 3.77 -13.99
CA GLN A 126 -8.50 5.20 -13.91
C GLN A 126 -7.00 5.44 -14.08
N THR A 127 -6.14 4.60 -13.50
CA THR A 127 -4.68 4.69 -13.62
C THR A 127 -4.23 4.46 -15.06
N HIS A 128 -4.74 3.42 -15.70
CA HIS A 128 -4.43 3.14 -17.12
C HIS A 128 -4.95 4.25 -18.05
N ALA A 129 -6.08 4.88 -17.74
CA ALA A 129 -6.59 6.02 -18.52
C ALA A 129 -5.64 7.23 -18.49
N GLN A 130 -4.79 7.35 -17.47
CA GLN A 130 -3.72 8.36 -17.38
C GLN A 130 -2.40 7.91 -18.06
N GLY A 131 -2.36 6.72 -18.64
CA GLY A 131 -1.14 6.15 -19.23
C GLY A 131 -0.09 5.74 -18.18
N LEU A 132 -0.52 5.51 -16.95
CA LEU A 132 0.32 5.11 -15.82
C LEU A 132 0.19 3.60 -15.57
N TRP A 133 1.24 2.98 -15.02
CA TRP A 133 1.16 1.61 -14.55
C TRP A 133 0.60 1.51 -13.12
N VAL A 134 0.00 0.36 -12.79
CA VAL A 134 -0.55 0.07 -11.47
C VAL A 134 -0.13 -1.30 -10.97
N SER A 135 0.49 -1.33 -9.79
CA SER A 135 0.83 -2.57 -9.09
C SER A 135 -0.11 -2.79 -7.91
N GLY A 136 -0.54 -4.02 -7.71
CA GLY A 136 -1.31 -4.43 -6.54
C GLY A 136 -0.42 -5.06 -5.48
N ALA A 137 -0.72 -4.81 -4.19
CA ALA A 137 -0.14 -5.55 -3.09
C ALA A 137 -1.21 -6.30 -2.32
N THR A 138 -0.91 -7.54 -1.90
CA THR A 138 -1.84 -8.35 -1.11
C THR A 138 -2.04 -7.76 0.28
N ILE A 139 -3.26 -7.82 0.80
CA ILE A 139 -3.61 -7.37 2.16
C ILE A 139 -2.93 -8.27 3.17
N THR A 140 -2.14 -7.68 4.07
CA THR A 140 -1.38 -8.39 5.10
C THR A 140 -2.29 -9.09 6.12
N PRO A 141 -1.80 -10.14 6.80
CA PRO A 141 -2.54 -10.80 7.86
C PRO A 141 -2.91 -9.84 9.01
N PHE A 142 -4.04 -10.08 9.65
CA PHE A 142 -4.50 -9.29 10.81
C PHE A 142 -5.07 -10.17 11.93
N GLY A 143 -4.77 -11.47 11.91
CA GLY A 143 -5.18 -12.39 12.95
C GLY A 143 -4.64 -12.02 14.33
N GLY A 144 -5.51 -12.03 15.36
CA GLY A 144 -5.21 -11.55 16.70
C GLY A 144 -5.38 -10.05 16.91
N SER A 145 -5.66 -9.27 15.86
CA SER A 145 -6.02 -7.85 15.97
C SER A 145 -7.50 -7.65 16.32
N PHE A 146 -7.90 -6.39 16.50
CA PHE A 146 -9.30 -6.02 16.69
C PHE A 146 -10.19 -6.28 15.44
N LEU A 147 -9.58 -6.55 14.29
CA LEU A 147 -10.29 -6.89 13.06
C LEU A 147 -10.54 -8.39 12.89
N ASP A 148 -9.88 -9.22 13.72
CA ASP A 148 -9.85 -10.68 13.56
C ASP A 148 -11.23 -11.32 13.73
N THR A 149 -11.79 -11.79 12.63
CA THR A 149 -12.92 -12.73 12.61
C THR A 149 -12.76 -13.68 11.42
N PRO A 150 -13.31 -14.92 11.49
CA PRO A 150 -13.23 -15.88 10.39
C PRO A 150 -13.81 -15.34 9.08
N GLU A 151 -14.88 -14.55 9.15
CA GLU A 151 -15.55 -13.98 7.98
C GLU A 151 -14.66 -12.95 7.27
N ARG A 152 -14.01 -12.07 8.05
CA ARG A 152 -13.09 -11.06 7.53
C ARG A 152 -11.82 -11.67 6.95
N GLU A 153 -11.30 -12.72 7.61
CA GLU A 153 -10.17 -13.47 7.09
C GLU A 153 -10.52 -14.15 5.75
N ALA A 154 -11.72 -14.71 5.62
CA ALA A 154 -12.20 -15.29 4.36
C ALA A 154 -12.27 -14.22 3.24
N VAL A 155 -12.72 -13.00 3.55
CA VAL A 155 -12.71 -11.88 2.60
C VAL A 155 -11.28 -11.52 2.20
N ARG A 156 -10.35 -11.39 3.17
CA ARG A 156 -8.93 -11.11 2.88
C ARG A 156 -8.34 -12.14 1.94
N GLN A 157 -8.56 -13.42 2.20
CA GLN A 157 -8.04 -14.51 1.36
C GLN A 157 -8.63 -14.49 -0.05
N ALA A 158 -9.93 -14.24 -0.19
CA ALA A 158 -10.58 -14.13 -1.50
C ALA A 158 -10.02 -12.96 -2.32
N VAL A 159 -9.87 -11.79 -1.68
CA VAL A 159 -9.28 -10.60 -2.31
C VAL A 159 -7.83 -10.85 -2.71
N ASN A 160 -7.02 -11.41 -1.83
CA ASN A 160 -5.62 -11.71 -2.12
C ASN A 160 -5.46 -12.74 -3.25
N THR A 161 -6.32 -13.76 -3.29
CA THR A 161 -6.37 -14.71 -4.40
C THR A 161 -6.65 -13.99 -5.73
N TRP A 162 -7.59 -13.05 -5.74
CA TRP A 162 -7.88 -12.28 -6.94
C TRP A 162 -6.69 -11.36 -7.33
N ILE A 163 -6.08 -10.66 -6.37
CA ILE A 163 -4.90 -9.81 -6.63
C ILE A 163 -3.79 -10.63 -7.30
N LEU A 164 -3.50 -11.83 -6.78
CA LEU A 164 -2.41 -12.67 -7.27
C LEU A 164 -2.71 -13.33 -8.61
N ALA A 165 -3.97 -13.72 -8.88
CA ALA A 165 -4.31 -14.60 -9.99
C ALA A 165 -5.04 -13.93 -11.17
N SER A 166 -5.62 -12.74 -10.98
CA SER A 166 -6.47 -12.12 -12.02
C SER A 166 -5.72 -11.60 -13.24
N GLY A 167 -4.44 -11.26 -13.08
CA GLY A 167 -3.66 -10.57 -14.13
C GLY A 167 -4.16 -9.15 -14.42
N ALA A 168 -4.98 -8.56 -13.54
CA ALA A 168 -5.54 -7.23 -13.72
C ALA A 168 -4.53 -6.10 -13.45
N PHE A 169 -3.63 -6.31 -12.48
CA PHE A 169 -2.53 -5.39 -12.19
C PHE A 169 -1.35 -5.63 -13.14
N ASP A 170 -0.57 -4.60 -13.43
CA ASP A 170 0.65 -4.71 -14.24
C ASP A 170 1.76 -5.48 -13.52
N ALA A 171 1.77 -5.43 -12.19
CA ALA A 171 2.60 -6.27 -11.32
C ALA A 171 1.89 -6.49 -9.97
N VAL A 172 2.29 -7.53 -9.25
CA VAL A 172 1.77 -7.84 -7.91
C VAL A 172 2.91 -8.09 -6.94
N PHE A 173 2.75 -7.61 -5.70
CA PHE A 173 3.67 -7.83 -4.60
C PHE A 173 2.95 -8.58 -3.48
N ASP A 174 3.47 -9.75 -3.12
CA ASP A 174 2.84 -10.59 -2.09
C ASP A 174 3.28 -10.17 -0.68
N PHE A 175 2.73 -9.05 -0.23
CA PHE A 175 2.96 -8.49 1.10
C PHE A 175 2.39 -9.39 2.21
N ALA A 176 1.31 -10.11 1.91
CA ALA A 176 0.74 -11.05 2.86
C ALA A 176 1.74 -12.14 3.24
N THR A 177 2.33 -12.82 2.25
CA THR A 177 3.36 -13.85 2.49
C THR A 177 4.62 -13.27 3.12
N ALA A 178 5.00 -12.04 2.74
CA ALA A 178 6.22 -11.41 3.27
C ALA A 178 6.16 -11.16 4.79
N LEU A 179 4.97 -10.93 5.35
CA LEU A 179 4.79 -10.65 6.77
C LEU A 179 4.16 -11.79 7.58
N ALA A 180 3.65 -12.83 6.92
CA ALA A 180 2.93 -13.90 7.60
C ALA A 180 3.82 -14.70 8.57
N ASP A 181 3.23 -15.12 9.68
CA ASP A 181 3.83 -16.14 10.53
C ASP A 181 3.81 -17.50 9.77
N PRO A 182 4.95 -18.16 9.60
CA PRO A 182 4.99 -19.47 8.91
C PRO A 182 4.15 -20.56 9.59
N ALA A 183 3.90 -20.45 10.88
CA ALA A 183 3.09 -21.41 11.65
C ALA A 183 1.58 -21.09 11.58
N ASP A 184 1.23 -19.82 11.39
CA ASP A 184 -0.16 -19.34 11.25
C ASP A 184 -0.23 -18.17 10.25
N PRO A 185 -0.43 -18.45 8.96
CA PRO A 185 -0.45 -17.41 7.92
C PRO A 185 -1.59 -16.39 8.04
N SER A 186 -2.52 -16.56 8.97
CA SER A 186 -3.54 -15.55 9.27
C SER A 186 -3.01 -14.41 10.14
N ARG A 187 -1.80 -14.55 10.72
CA ARG A 187 -1.16 -13.61 11.64
C ARG A 187 0.12 -13.02 11.08
N LEU A 188 0.46 -11.83 11.55
CA LEU A 188 1.81 -11.30 11.36
C LEU A 188 2.82 -12.15 12.15
N ALA A 189 3.98 -12.40 11.55
CA ALA A 189 5.10 -12.97 12.30
C ALA A 189 5.46 -12.03 13.47
N ALA A 190 5.74 -12.58 14.64
CA ALA A 190 6.01 -11.80 15.85
C ALA A 190 7.21 -10.83 15.69
N SER A 191 8.16 -11.13 14.80
CA SER A 191 9.28 -10.24 14.47
C SER A 191 8.87 -9.00 13.68
N TYR A 192 7.70 -9.02 13.04
CA TYR A 192 7.19 -7.96 12.17
C TYR A 192 6.01 -7.20 12.76
N ASP A 193 5.38 -7.75 13.79
CA ASP A 193 4.22 -7.16 14.47
C ASP A 193 4.67 -6.01 15.39
N SER A 194 3.93 -4.91 15.39
CA SER A 194 4.10 -3.82 16.37
C SER A 194 3.53 -4.17 17.76
N GLY A 195 2.79 -5.28 17.86
CA GLY A 195 2.14 -5.76 19.06
C GLY A 195 0.61 -5.63 19.06
N ASP A 196 0.02 -5.17 17.96
CA ASP A 196 -1.44 -5.03 17.81
C ASP A 196 -2.06 -6.03 16.83
N GLY A 197 -1.24 -6.88 16.20
CA GLY A 197 -1.65 -7.90 15.23
C GLY A 197 -2.08 -7.35 13.88
N LEU A 198 -1.87 -6.06 13.60
CA LEU A 198 -2.31 -5.39 12.37
C LEU A 198 -1.20 -4.58 11.71
N HIS A 199 -0.51 -3.74 12.49
CA HIS A 199 0.48 -2.81 11.95
C HIS A 199 1.89 -3.40 12.03
N PRO A 200 2.67 -3.36 10.94
CA PRO A 200 4.05 -3.79 10.96
C PRO A 200 4.93 -2.81 11.74
N ASN A 201 5.92 -3.33 12.46
CA ASN A 201 7.01 -2.56 13.05
C ASN A 201 8.06 -2.18 12.00
N ASP A 202 9.19 -1.57 12.42
CA ASP A 202 10.28 -1.17 11.53
C ASP A 202 10.81 -2.32 10.65
N ALA A 203 10.96 -3.52 11.24
CA ALA A 203 11.43 -4.70 10.51
C ALA A 203 10.39 -5.21 9.51
N GLY A 204 9.10 -5.18 9.87
CA GLY A 204 8.00 -5.52 8.98
C GLY A 204 7.91 -4.54 7.80
N CYS A 205 8.07 -3.24 8.06
CA CYS A 205 8.13 -2.24 6.99
C CYS A 205 9.31 -2.45 6.04
N GLN A 206 10.47 -2.87 6.54
CA GLN A 206 11.60 -3.23 5.69
C GLN A 206 11.27 -4.48 4.86
N ALA A 207 10.63 -5.50 5.46
CA ALA A 207 10.23 -6.72 4.75
C ALA A 207 9.22 -6.45 3.63
N LEU A 208 8.24 -5.55 3.85
CA LEU A 208 7.33 -5.09 2.78
C LEU A 208 8.10 -4.45 1.63
N ALA A 209 9.02 -3.54 1.94
CA ALA A 209 9.83 -2.92 0.91
C ALA A 209 10.69 -3.95 0.15
N ASP A 210 11.23 -4.97 0.83
CA ASP A 210 12.06 -6.02 0.23
C ASP A 210 11.27 -6.96 -0.68
N ALA A 211 9.98 -7.12 -0.44
CA ALA A 211 9.07 -7.88 -1.29
C ALA A 211 8.73 -7.17 -2.62
N VAL A 212 9.05 -5.88 -2.76
CA VAL A 212 8.84 -5.14 -4.01
C VAL A 212 9.92 -5.51 -5.03
N ASP A 213 9.50 -6.04 -6.19
CA ASP A 213 10.38 -6.20 -7.34
C ASP A 213 10.67 -4.84 -7.98
N LEU A 214 11.90 -4.37 -7.85
CA LEU A 214 12.31 -3.07 -8.38
C LEU A 214 12.31 -3.01 -9.91
N GLU A 215 12.53 -4.14 -10.60
CA GLU A 215 12.47 -4.19 -12.06
C GLU A 215 11.05 -3.98 -12.58
N ALA A 216 10.06 -4.47 -11.84
CA ALA A 216 8.65 -4.25 -12.17
C ALA A 216 8.24 -2.78 -12.11
N LEU A 217 8.94 -1.95 -11.31
CA LEU A 217 8.67 -0.52 -11.18
C LEU A 217 9.36 0.34 -12.24
N LEU A 218 10.41 -0.16 -12.88
CA LEU A 218 11.28 0.60 -13.81
C LEU A 218 10.93 0.39 -15.30
N ARG A 219 9.72 -0.04 -15.58
CA ARG A 219 9.17 -0.30 -16.93
C ARG A 219 9.03 0.95 -17.78
#